data_b96cb6d758c09b6ceb09f0fec4224d32
#
_entry.id   b96cb6d758c09b6ceb09f0fec4224d32
#
_cell.length_a   1.000
_cell.length_b   1.000
_cell.length_c   1.000
_cell.angle_alpha   90.00
_cell.angle_beta   90.00
_cell.angle_gamma   90.00
#
_symmetry.space_group_name_H-M   'P 1'
#
loop_
_entity.id
_entity.type
_entity.pdbx_description
1 polymer ?
#
loop_
_entity_poly.entity_id
_entity_poly.type
_entity_poly.pdbx_seq_one_letter_code
_entity_poly.pdbx_strand_id
1 'polypeptide(L)'
;MSNSLASVHPELISEWSEKNLPLTPDKITFGSNKRVWWIGACGHEWETSVKARSKGEKCPICSGARVIEGINDLATLKPLLAQEWSKKNKLKPTEVSVASHKKIIWKCKHGHEWEASVKSRTVNGTGCPYCSHNKVLAGFNDLASQYPDIAAEWSDRNLPLLPTMVTAFANSKAWWKCKDCGNEWYTLISTRAGGSRCPYCSGYTLLKGFNDLATTHPDLAAEWSERNYPLMPDAVSYTHLRAHETGRNL
;
A
#
# COMPACT_ATOMS: atom_id res chain seq x y z
N MET A 1 17.27 38.87 38.06
CA MET A 1 16.12 38.72 37.18
C MET A 1 15.17 37.72 37.83
N SER A 2 13.87 38.01 37.81
CA SER A 2 12.88 37.06 38.35
C SER A 2 12.81 35.83 37.44
N ASN A 3 12.81 34.63 38.01
CA ASN A 3 12.63 33.37 37.32
C ASN A 3 11.20 32.80 37.49
N SER A 4 10.24 33.69 37.83
CA SER A 4 8.83 33.31 37.93
C SER A 4 8.27 32.95 36.53
N LEU A 5 7.22 32.13 36.53
CA LEU A 5 6.51 31.78 35.28
C LEU A 5 6.05 33.03 34.55
N ALA A 6 5.44 33.98 35.26
CA ALA A 6 4.94 35.22 34.67
C ALA A 6 6.02 36.07 34.01
N SER A 7 7.25 36.06 34.55
CA SER A 7 8.38 36.85 34.00
C SER A 7 9.03 36.20 32.79
N VAL A 8 9.08 34.86 32.70
CA VAL A 8 9.80 34.12 31.68
C VAL A 8 8.86 33.69 30.55
N HIS A 9 7.61 33.37 30.88
CA HIS A 9 6.58 32.88 29.96
C HIS A 9 5.27 33.65 30.10
N PRO A 10 5.26 34.96 29.79
CA PRO A 10 4.05 35.78 29.92
C PRO A 10 2.88 35.29 29.06
N GLU A 11 3.16 34.61 27.95
CA GLU A 11 2.15 33.99 27.10
C GLU A 11 1.34 32.88 27.77
N LEU A 12 1.90 32.25 28.81
CA LEU A 12 1.22 31.19 29.55
C LEU A 12 0.30 31.68 30.66
N ILE A 13 0.32 32.99 30.97
CA ILE A 13 -0.53 33.57 32.01
C ILE A 13 -2.02 33.41 31.65
N SER A 14 -2.36 33.60 30.38
CA SER A 14 -3.74 33.44 29.90
C SER A 14 -4.27 32.00 29.96
N GLU A 15 -3.37 31.04 30.09
CA GLU A 15 -3.71 29.62 30.21
C GLU A 15 -3.73 29.15 31.69
N TRP A 16 -3.45 30.02 32.65
CA TRP A 16 -3.46 29.68 34.08
C TRP A 16 -4.89 29.57 34.60
N SER A 17 -5.29 28.38 35.02
CA SER A 17 -6.65 28.17 35.55
C SER A 17 -6.83 28.80 36.94
N GLU A 18 -8.01 29.37 37.18
CA GLU A 18 -8.42 29.90 38.48
C GLU A 18 -8.47 28.81 39.58
N LYS A 19 -8.53 27.53 39.19
CA LYS A 19 -8.44 26.40 40.12
C LYS A 19 -7.13 26.34 40.91
N ASN A 20 -6.13 27.08 40.46
CA ASN A 20 -4.82 27.12 41.13
C ASN A 20 -4.79 28.08 42.33
N LEU A 21 -5.78 28.94 42.49
CA LEU A 21 -5.79 29.91 43.58
C LEU A 21 -5.67 29.25 44.95
N PRO A 22 -4.91 29.86 45.88
CA PRO A 22 -4.29 31.21 45.81
C PRO A 22 -2.90 31.28 45.16
N LEU A 23 -2.43 30.21 44.50
CA LEU A 23 -1.16 30.20 43.73
C LEU A 23 -1.32 30.97 42.43
N THR A 24 -0.41 31.91 42.19
CA THR A 24 -0.39 32.76 40.99
C THR A 24 0.92 32.57 40.20
N PRO A 25 0.95 32.87 38.86
CA PRO A 25 2.13 32.66 38.01
C PRO A 25 3.38 33.44 38.40
N ASP A 26 3.24 34.54 39.14
CA ASP A 26 4.33 35.35 39.68
C ASP A 26 5.02 34.69 40.92
N LYS A 27 4.30 33.79 41.61
CA LYS A 27 4.76 33.11 42.84
C LYS A 27 5.34 31.71 42.58
N ILE A 28 5.48 31.29 41.33
CA ILE A 28 6.02 29.98 40.96
C ILE A 28 7.08 30.13 39.89
N THR A 29 8.17 29.34 39.97
CA THR A 29 9.21 29.35 38.96
C THR A 29 8.81 28.54 37.72
N PHE A 30 9.23 28.98 36.51
CA PHE A 30 8.95 28.29 35.27
C PHE A 30 9.50 26.84 35.19
N GLY A 31 10.53 26.53 35.98
CA GLY A 31 11.12 25.19 36.08
C GLY A 31 10.48 24.28 37.12
N SER A 32 9.40 24.72 37.79
CA SER A 32 8.77 23.96 38.88
C SER A 32 8.14 22.65 38.42
N ASN A 33 8.40 21.56 39.15
CA ASN A 33 7.75 20.28 38.96
C ASN A 33 6.33 20.21 39.57
N LYS A 34 5.87 21.29 40.23
CA LYS A 34 4.53 21.36 40.82
C LYS A 34 3.50 21.24 39.70
N ARG A 35 2.54 20.32 39.85
CA ARG A 35 1.40 20.16 38.96
C ARG A 35 0.36 21.23 39.27
N VAL A 36 -0.16 21.84 38.23
CA VAL A 36 -1.16 22.92 38.28
C VAL A 36 -2.16 22.72 37.14
N TRP A 37 -3.30 23.35 37.26
CA TRP A 37 -4.35 23.36 36.26
C TRP A 37 -4.09 24.42 35.19
N TRP A 38 -4.25 24.00 33.94
CA TRP A 38 -4.14 24.84 32.75
C TRP A 38 -5.46 24.84 32.00
N ILE A 39 -5.80 25.95 31.35
CA ILE A 39 -6.90 26.08 30.42
C ILE A 39 -6.34 26.56 29.08
N GLY A 40 -6.41 25.74 28.05
CA GLY A 40 -5.88 26.13 26.73
C GLY A 40 -6.85 27.04 25.97
N ALA A 41 -6.37 27.70 24.94
CA ALA A 41 -7.20 28.43 23.98
C ALA A 41 -8.30 27.58 23.33
N CYS A 42 -8.16 26.25 23.39
CA CYS A 42 -9.15 25.26 22.95
C CYS A 42 -10.30 25.06 23.96
N GLY A 43 -10.27 25.71 25.12
CA GLY A 43 -11.25 25.57 26.20
C GLY A 43 -11.10 24.30 27.06
N HIS A 44 -10.15 23.42 26.75
CA HIS A 44 -9.91 22.24 27.59
C HIS A 44 -9.09 22.59 28.82
N GLU A 45 -9.46 21.97 29.94
CA GLU A 45 -8.69 22.05 31.18
C GLU A 45 -7.93 20.75 31.42
N TRP A 46 -6.68 20.87 31.87
CA TRP A 46 -5.86 19.72 32.25
C TRP A 46 -4.84 20.09 33.32
N GLU A 47 -4.30 19.09 33.97
CA GLU A 47 -3.26 19.24 34.97
C GLU A 47 -1.93 18.71 34.48
N THR A 48 -0.90 19.58 34.46
CA THR A 48 0.48 19.21 34.19
C THR A 48 1.46 20.08 35.00
N SER A 49 2.75 19.70 35.02
CA SER A 49 3.74 20.50 35.75
C SER A 49 4.03 21.80 35.00
N VAL A 50 4.36 22.84 35.78
CA VAL A 50 4.76 24.14 35.22
C VAL A 50 5.93 23.97 34.27
N LYS A 51 6.94 23.17 34.65
CA LYS A 51 8.10 22.85 33.81
C LYS A 51 7.73 22.20 32.49
N ALA A 52 6.80 21.27 32.49
CA ALA A 52 6.37 20.59 31.26
C ALA A 52 5.66 21.56 30.31
N ARG A 53 4.76 22.41 30.85
CA ARG A 53 4.06 23.43 30.06
C ARG A 53 5.03 24.49 29.51
N SER A 54 5.98 24.95 30.32
CA SER A 54 7.04 25.90 29.92
C SER A 54 7.98 25.33 28.84
N LYS A 55 8.11 23.99 28.74
CA LYS A 55 8.84 23.31 27.69
C LYS A 55 8.01 23.07 26.42
N GLY A 56 6.79 23.59 26.37
CA GLY A 56 5.92 23.50 25.20
C GLY A 56 4.97 22.30 25.16
N GLU A 57 4.76 21.59 26.28
CA GLU A 57 3.73 20.54 26.34
C GLU A 57 2.37 21.14 26.01
N LYS A 58 1.68 20.53 25.03
CA LYS A 58 0.39 20.99 24.51
C LYS A 58 -0.77 20.34 25.27
N CYS A 59 -1.99 20.86 25.06
CA CYS A 59 -3.21 20.25 25.55
C CYS A 59 -3.25 18.74 25.20
N PRO A 60 -3.33 17.84 26.21
CA PRO A 60 -3.30 16.39 25.96
C PRO A 60 -4.56 15.87 25.26
N ILE A 61 -5.66 16.63 25.33
CA ILE A 61 -6.92 16.30 24.67
C ILE A 61 -6.80 16.62 23.17
N CYS A 62 -6.35 17.83 22.80
CA CYS A 62 -6.14 18.23 21.41
C CYS A 62 -5.04 17.41 20.71
N SER A 63 -3.99 17.04 21.45
CA SER A 63 -2.92 16.20 20.91
C SER A 63 -3.30 14.71 20.79
N GLY A 64 -4.45 14.31 21.37
CA GLY A 64 -4.88 12.92 21.41
C GLY A 64 -4.12 12.03 22.41
N ALA A 65 -3.26 12.62 23.24
CA ALA A 65 -2.55 11.88 24.30
C ALA A 65 -3.52 11.38 25.38
N ARG A 66 -4.59 12.14 25.62
CA ARG A 66 -5.71 11.77 26.49
C ARG A 66 -6.98 11.69 25.66
N VAL A 67 -7.61 10.51 25.65
CA VAL A 67 -8.89 10.28 24.94
C VAL A 67 -10.04 10.55 25.88
N ILE A 68 -11.02 11.30 25.40
CA ILE A 68 -12.29 11.57 26.10
C ILE A 68 -13.41 11.17 25.16
N GLU A 69 -14.21 10.21 25.61
CA GLU A 69 -15.37 9.71 24.86
C GLU A 69 -16.34 10.87 24.56
N GLY A 70 -16.85 10.92 23.33
CA GLY A 70 -17.73 11.99 22.88
C GLY A 70 -17.03 13.29 22.48
N ILE A 71 -15.70 13.39 22.63
CA ILE A 71 -14.94 14.62 22.30
C ILE A 71 -13.87 14.36 21.22
N ASN A 72 -12.86 13.52 21.51
CA ASN A 72 -11.72 13.33 20.63
C ASN A 72 -11.42 11.86 20.32
N ASP A 73 -12.37 11.00 20.62
CA ASP A 73 -12.30 9.57 20.29
C ASP A 73 -12.61 9.31 18.81
N LEU A 74 -12.22 8.11 18.35
CA LEU A 74 -12.41 7.70 16.95
C LEU A 74 -13.89 7.62 16.57
N ALA A 75 -14.74 7.06 17.45
CA ALA A 75 -16.14 6.85 17.12
C ALA A 75 -16.87 8.17 16.87
N THR A 76 -16.53 9.19 17.65
CA THR A 76 -17.09 10.55 17.54
C THR A 76 -16.55 11.27 16.30
N LEU A 77 -15.24 11.26 16.08
CA LEU A 77 -14.61 12.04 15.02
C LEU A 77 -14.65 11.35 13.64
N LYS A 78 -14.77 10.02 13.60
CA LYS A 78 -14.76 9.21 12.37
C LYS A 78 -15.78 8.07 12.44
N PRO A 79 -17.10 8.37 12.54
CA PRO A 79 -18.14 7.36 12.77
C PRO A 79 -18.22 6.29 11.67
N LEU A 80 -17.98 6.65 10.41
CA LEU A 80 -17.96 5.69 9.31
C LEU A 80 -16.79 4.70 9.44
N LEU A 81 -15.64 5.18 9.89
CA LEU A 81 -14.48 4.31 10.13
C LEU A 81 -14.67 3.41 11.35
N ALA A 82 -15.40 3.89 12.35
CA ALA A 82 -15.73 3.10 13.53
C ALA A 82 -16.63 1.88 13.19
N GLN A 83 -17.39 1.92 12.09
CA GLN A 83 -18.17 0.77 11.60
C GLN A 83 -17.29 -0.36 11.05
N GLU A 84 -16.06 -0.04 10.62
CA GLU A 84 -15.07 -1.03 10.19
C GLU A 84 -14.28 -1.64 11.36
N TRP A 85 -14.61 -1.34 12.60
CA TRP A 85 -13.95 -1.87 13.78
C TRP A 85 -14.35 -3.32 14.01
N SER A 86 -13.38 -4.25 13.98
CA SER A 86 -13.68 -5.67 14.23
C SER A 86 -14.06 -5.92 15.69
N LYS A 87 -15.06 -6.78 15.87
CA LYS A 87 -15.47 -7.25 17.22
C LYS A 87 -14.39 -8.04 17.95
N LYS A 88 -13.31 -8.45 17.26
CA LYS A 88 -12.16 -9.15 17.85
C LYS A 88 -11.25 -8.23 18.67
N ASN A 89 -11.40 -6.92 18.53
CA ASN A 89 -10.61 -5.96 19.28
C ASN A 89 -11.04 -5.94 20.75
N LYS A 90 -10.05 -5.88 21.64
CA LYS A 90 -10.30 -5.67 23.09
C LYS A 90 -10.70 -4.22 23.41
N LEU A 91 -10.16 -3.26 22.65
CA LEU A 91 -10.46 -1.83 22.77
C LEU A 91 -11.69 -1.48 21.96
N LYS A 92 -12.43 -0.48 22.44
CA LYS A 92 -13.54 0.14 21.71
C LYS A 92 -13.05 1.35 20.91
N PRO A 93 -13.72 1.74 19.82
CA PRO A 93 -13.35 2.95 19.08
C PRO A 93 -13.50 4.24 19.87
N THR A 94 -14.28 4.24 20.99
CA THR A 94 -14.39 5.34 21.94
C THR A 94 -13.17 5.49 22.87
N GLU A 95 -12.27 4.51 22.90
CA GLU A 95 -11.09 4.47 23.77
C GLU A 95 -9.78 4.85 23.05
N VAL A 96 -9.86 5.23 21.79
CA VAL A 96 -8.69 5.57 20.98
C VAL A 96 -8.85 6.89 20.26
N SER A 97 -7.77 7.69 20.20
CA SER A 97 -7.74 8.92 19.39
C SER A 97 -7.47 8.62 17.93
N VAL A 98 -7.90 9.52 17.04
CA VAL A 98 -7.70 9.37 15.57
C VAL A 98 -6.23 9.31 15.15
N ALA A 99 -5.31 9.86 15.91
CA ALA A 99 -3.88 9.83 15.63
C ALA A 99 -3.15 8.66 16.32
N SER A 100 -3.88 7.73 16.93
CA SER A 100 -3.31 6.62 17.70
C SER A 100 -2.46 5.69 16.82
N HIS A 101 -1.28 5.32 17.30
CA HIS A 101 -0.41 4.31 16.70
C HIS A 101 -0.78 2.87 17.08
N LYS A 102 -1.81 2.69 17.92
CA LYS A 102 -2.27 1.34 18.29
C LYS A 102 -2.72 0.59 17.06
N LYS A 103 -2.30 -0.65 16.95
CA LYS A 103 -2.72 -1.58 15.89
C LYS A 103 -4.05 -2.21 16.28
N ILE A 104 -4.98 -2.20 15.34
CA ILE A 104 -6.36 -2.62 15.52
C ILE A 104 -6.74 -3.52 14.34
N ILE A 105 -7.59 -4.49 14.58
CA ILE A 105 -8.19 -5.32 13.54
C ILE A 105 -9.37 -4.56 12.95
N TRP A 106 -9.28 -4.29 11.65
CA TRP A 106 -10.32 -3.65 10.86
C TRP A 106 -11.09 -4.70 10.06
N LYS A 107 -12.35 -4.43 9.77
CA LYS A 107 -13.19 -5.29 8.93
C LYS A 107 -13.89 -4.46 7.85
N CYS A 108 -13.57 -4.70 6.57
CA CYS A 108 -14.22 -3.98 5.47
C CYS A 108 -15.63 -4.53 5.16
N LYS A 109 -16.36 -3.83 4.29
CA LYS A 109 -17.71 -4.23 3.84
C LYS A 109 -17.77 -5.62 3.18
N HIS A 110 -16.66 -6.10 2.62
CA HIS A 110 -16.57 -7.45 2.04
C HIS A 110 -16.19 -8.53 3.07
N GLY A 111 -16.07 -8.17 4.34
CA GLY A 111 -15.77 -9.11 5.44
C GLY A 111 -14.28 -9.38 5.66
N HIS A 112 -13.37 -8.81 4.86
CA HIS A 112 -11.94 -9.00 5.06
C HIS A 112 -11.48 -8.34 6.36
N GLU A 113 -10.69 -9.06 7.13
CA GLU A 113 -10.09 -8.55 8.36
C GLU A 113 -8.59 -8.38 8.20
N TRP A 114 -8.05 -7.26 8.69
CA TRP A 114 -6.61 -6.99 8.68
C TRP A 114 -6.22 -6.10 9.85
N GLU A 115 -4.95 -6.16 10.23
CA GLU A 115 -4.38 -5.30 11.25
C GLU A 115 -3.74 -4.06 10.63
N ALA A 116 -4.11 -2.89 11.14
CA ALA A 116 -3.47 -1.62 10.79
C ALA A 116 -3.56 -0.64 11.97
N SER A 117 -2.63 0.32 12.05
CA SER A 117 -2.72 1.37 13.06
C SER A 117 -3.91 2.28 12.80
N VAL A 118 -4.49 2.82 13.88
CA VAL A 118 -5.59 3.78 13.76
C VAL A 118 -5.16 4.96 12.89
N LYS A 119 -3.97 5.52 13.12
CA LYS A 119 -3.41 6.62 12.33
C LYS A 119 -3.33 6.30 10.82
N SER A 120 -2.94 5.09 10.45
CA SER A 120 -2.87 4.70 9.03
C SER A 120 -4.24 4.77 8.36
N ARG A 121 -5.30 4.42 9.09
CA ARG A 121 -6.68 4.46 8.58
C ARG A 121 -7.25 5.87 8.55
N THR A 122 -6.99 6.66 9.60
CA THR A 122 -7.63 7.97 9.82
C THR A 122 -6.91 9.12 9.14
N VAL A 123 -5.57 9.13 9.18
CA VAL A 123 -4.72 10.22 8.66
C VAL A 123 -4.22 9.89 7.26
N ASN A 124 -3.70 8.68 7.05
CA ASN A 124 -3.12 8.29 5.76
C ASN A 124 -4.17 7.72 4.79
N GLY A 125 -5.42 7.51 5.23
CA GLY A 125 -6.52 7.05 4.37
C GLY A 125 -6.34 5.63 3.80
N THR A 126 -5.48 4.79 4.40
CA THR A 126 -5.24 3.44 3.88
C THR A 126 -6.49 2.58 3.97
N GLY A 127 -6.84 1.89 2.90
CA GLY A 127 -7.99 0.99 2.81
C GLY A 127 -7.68 -0.46 3.20
N CYS A 128 -8.63 -1.36 2.89
CA CYS A 128 -8.41 -2.80 2.99
C CYS A 128 -7.33 -3.24 1.99
N PRO A 129 -6.23 -3.88 2.45
CA PRO A 129 -5.12 -4.26 1.58
C PRO A 129 -5.49 -5.37 0.57
N TYR A 130 -6.51 -6.13 0.85
CA TYR A 130 -7.02 -7.17 -0.06
C TYR A 130 -7.89 -6.56 -1.17
N CYS A 131 -8.80 -5.63 -0.83
CA CYS A 131 -9.61 -4.92 -1.82
C CYS A 131 -8.78 -4.00 -2.73
N SER A 132 -7.67 -3.48 -2.24
CA SER A 132 -6.73 -2.65 -3.01
C SER A 132 -5.64 -3.45 -3.74
N HIS A 133 -5.69 -4.78 -3.69
CA HIS A 133 -4.70 -5.71 -4.28
C HIS A 133 -3.25 -5.55 -3.75
N ASN A 134 -3.06 -4.83 -2.64
CA ASN A 134 -1.74 -4.67 -2.00
C ASN A 134 -1.30 -5.92 -1.24
N LYS A 135 -2.24 -6.80 -0.86
CA LYS A 135 -1.99 -8.13 -0.31
C LYS A 135 -2.85 -9.15 -1.01
N VAL A 136 -2.27 -10.32 -1.26
CA VAL A 136 -3.01 -11.45 -1.79
C VAL A 136 -3.87 -12.09 -0.71
N LEU A 137 -5.07 -12.50 -1.10
CA LEU A 137 -5.97 -13.33 -0.33
C LEU A 137 -6.47 -14.45 -1.24
N ALA A 138 -6.02 -15.66 -0.99
CA ALA A 138 -6.40 -16.84 -1.77
C ALA A 138 -7.94 -17.00 -1.78
N GLY A 139 -8.50 -17.28 -2.95
CA GLY A 139 -9.94 -17.38 -3.15
C GLY A 139 -10.65 -16.05 -3.37
N PHE A 140 -9.93 -14.91 -3.35
CA PHE A 140 -10.55 -13.58 -3.55
C PHE A 140 -9.86 -12.75 -4.63
N ASN A 141 -8.59 -12.38 -4.45
CA ASN A 141 -7.88 -11.48 -5.33
C ASN A 141 -6.58 -12.08 -5.90
N ASP A 142 -6.40 -13.37 -5.72
CA ASP A 142 -5.28 -14.11 -6.30
C ASP A 142 -5.49 -14.37 -7.80
N LEU A 143 -4.39 -14.67 -8.49
CA LEU A 143 -4.40 -14.90 -9.94
C LEU A 143 -5.30 -16.09 -10.33
N ALA A 144 -5.26 -17.18 -9.55
CA ALA A 144 -6.05 -18.38 -9.87
C ALA A 144 -7.55 -18.12 -9.79
N SER A 145 -7.99 -17.32 -8.79
CA SER A 145 -9.40 -16.97 -8.62
C SER A 145 -9.90 -15.94 -9.62
N GLN A 146 -9.07 -14.97 -9.98
CA GLN A 146 -9.46 -13.86 -10.86
C GLN A 146 -9.30 -14.19 -12.34
N TYR A 147 -8.31 -15.01 -12.70
CA TYR A 147 -7.91 -15.34 -14.07
C TYR A 147 -7.56 -16.84 -14.20
N PRO A 148 -8.55 -17.75 -14.04
CA PRO A 148 -8.29 -19.20 -14.02
C PRO A 148 -7.64 -19.72 -15.31
N ASP A 149 -8.04 -19.19 -16.46
CA ASP A 149 -7.46 -19.60 -17.76
C ASP A 149 -5.97 -19.21 -17.86
N ILE A 150 -5.59 -18.07 -17.30
CA ILE A 150 -4.20 -17.61 -17.26
C ILE A 150 -3.41 -18.41 -16.23
N ALA A 151 -4.03 -18.69 -15.09
CA ALA A 151 -3.41 -19.50 -14.04
C ALA A 151 -3.15 -20.95 -14.48
N ALA A 152 -3.95 -21.49 -15.42
CA ALA A 152 -3.70 -22.79 -16.03
C ALA A 152 -2.42 -22.86 -16.87
N GLU A 153 -1.88 -21.72 -17.31
CA GLU A 153 -0.59 -21.63 -18.01
C GLU A 153 0.60 -21.42 -17.05
N TRP A 154 0.37 -21.47 -15.73
CA TRP A 154 1.44 -21.32 -14.74
C TRP A 154 2.40 -22.50 -14.80
N SER A 155 3.69 -22.24 -15.06
CA SER A 155 4.69 -23.30 -15.16
C SER A 155 5.11 -23.82 -13.81
N ASP A 156 5.38 -25.14 -13.73
CA ASP A 156 5.96 -25.80 -12.53
C ASP A 156 7.34 -25.25 -12.13
N ARG A 157 8.02 -24.56 -13.06
CA ARG A 157 9.29 -23.87 -12.77
C ARG A 157 9.17 -22.76 -11.74
N ASN A 158 7.95 -22.32 -11.43
CA ASN A 158 7.71 -21.31 -10.41
C ASN A 158 7.67 -21.88 -8.99
N LEU A 159 7.62 -23.19 -8.81
CA LEU A 159 7.50 -23.79 -7.49
C LEU A 159 8.62 -23.34 -6.53
N PRO A 160 8.30 -23.05 -5.25
CA PRO A 160 7.03 -23.30 -4.58
C PRO A 160 5.96 -22.19 -4.74
N LEU A 161 6.19 -21.18 -5.57
CA LEU A 161 5.24 -20.09 -5.81
C LEU A 161 4.05 -20.59 -6.64
N LEU A 162 2.85 -20.45 -6.11
CA LEU A 162 1.59 -20.84 -6.75
C LEU A 162 0.80 -19.63 -7.25
N PRO A 163 -0.08 -19.77 -8.25
CA PRO A 163 -0.91 -18.68 -8.74
C PRO A 163 -1.92 -18.17 -7.67
N THR A 164 -2.22 -18.97 -6.63
CA THR A 164 -3.01 -18.55 -5.47
C THR A 164 -2.25 -17.62 -4.49
N MET A 165 -0.94 -17.49 -4.66
CA MET A 165 -0.06 -16.68 -3.81
C MET A 165 0.29 -15.31 -4.40
N VAL A 166 -0.21 -14.99 -5.57
CA VAL A 166 0.09 -13.75 -6.29
C VAL A 166 -1.19 -13.07 -6.78
N THR A 167 -1.18 -11.75 -6.88
CA THR A 167 -2.28 -10.99 -7.51
C THR A 167 -2.02 -10.85 -9.01
N ALA A 168 -3.07 -10.69 -9.81
CA ALA A 168 -2.97 -10.48 -11.27
C ALA A 168 -2.17 -9.22 -11.66
N PHE A 169 -2.09 -8.24 -10.76
CA PHE A 169 -1.36 -6.97 -11.00
C PHE A 169 0.04 -6.95 -10.37
N ALA A 170 0.56 -8.11 -9.97
CA ALA A 170 1.91 -8.21 -9.41
C ALA A 170 2.98 -7.83 -10.47
N ASN A 171 3.93 -6.99 -10.07
CA ASN A 171 5.08 -6.60 -10.89
C ASN A 171 6.24 -7.62 -10.83
N SER A 172 6.02 -8.77 -10.22
CA SER A 172 6.95 -9.90 -10.27
C SER A 172 6.80 -10.65 -11.59
N LYS A 173 7.91 -11.25 -12.05
CA LYS A 173 7.92 -12.13 -13.22
C LYS A 173 7.68 -13.58 -12.80
N ALA A 174 7.06 -14.33 -13.70
CA ALA A 174 6.83 -15.77 -13.55
C ALA A 174 7.06 -16.50 -14.88
N TRP A 175 7.27 -17.81 -14.80
CA TRP A 175 7.32 -18.70 -15.95
C TRP A 175 5.90 -19.11 -16.33
N TRP A 176 5.65 -19.09 -17.62
CA TRP A 176 4.38 -19.46 -18.23
C TRP A 176 4.59 -20.57 -19.24
N LYS A 177 3.67 -21.51 -19.31
CA LYS A 177 3.66 -22.62 -20.28
C LYS A 177 2.46 -22.44 -21.20
N CYS A 178 2.73 -22.26 -22.49
CA CYS A 178 1.67 -22.08 -23.47
C CYS A 178 0.84 -23.35 -23.60
N LYS A 179 -0.48 -23.22 -23.52
CA LYS A 179 -1.42 -24.34 -23.72
C LYS A 179 -1.43 -24.83 -25.18
N ASP A 180 -1.13 -23.96 -26.15
CA ASP A 180 -1.22 -24.27 -27.58
C ASP A 180 0.08 -24.91 -28.12
N CYS A 181 1.24 -24.37 -27.74
CA CYS A 181 2.53 -24.85 -28.25
C CYS A 181 3.42 -25.56 -27.23
N GLY A 182 3.05 -25.54 -25.94
CA GLY A 182 3.82 -26.14 -24.84
C GLY A 182 5.11 -25.41 -24.48
N ASN A 183 5.52 -24.40 -25.24
CA ASN A 183 6.74 -23.63 -24.96
C ASN A 183 6.59 -22.76 -23.71
N GLU A 184 7.69 -22.55 -23.01
CA GLU A 184 7.72 -21.76 -21.77
C GLU A 184 8.44 -20.44 -21.99
N TRP A 185 7.93 -19.38 -21.35
CA TRP A 185 8.57 -18.05 -21.36
C TRP A 185 8.45 -17.38 -20.00
N TYR A 186 9.25 -16.35 -19.79
CA TYR A 186 9.35 -15.62 -18.52
C TYR A 186 8.92 -14.18 -18.71
N THR A 187 7.79 -13.77 -18.09
CA THR A 187 7.27 -12.41 -18.19
C THR A 187 6.57 -11.97 -16.91
N LEU A 188 6.26 -10.66 -16.80
CA LEU A 188 5.52 -10.10 -15.67
C LEU A 188 4.13 -10.73 -15.57
N ILE A 189 3.68 -10.98 -14.33
CA ILE A 189 2.33 -11.46 -14.04
C ILE A 189 1.29 -10.47 -14.56
N SER A 190 1.49 -9.17 -14.28
CA SER A 190 0.61 -8.10 -14.75
C SER A 190 0.52 -8.02 -16.28
N THR A 191 1.61 -8.25 -16.98
CA THR A 191 1.64 -8.27 -18.45
C THR A 191 0.82 -9.44 -19.00
N ARG A 192 0.98 -10.64 -18.41
CA ARG A 192 0.21 -11.83 -18.83
C ARG A 192 -1.27 -11.68 -18.50
N ALA A 193 -1.61 -11.21 -17.31
CA ALA A 193 -2.99 -10.92 -16.91
C ALA A 193 -3.63 -9.79 -17.74
N GLY A 194 -2.83 -8.85 -18.23
CA GLY A 194 -3.25 -7.79 -19.16
C GLY A 194 -3.52 -8.26 -20.59
N GLY A 195 -3.43 -9.58 -20.89
CA GLY A 195 -3.82 -10.17 -22.16
C GLY A 195 -2.66 -10.43 -23.12
N SER A 196 -1.38 -10.27 -22.72
CA SER A 196 -0.27 -10.65 -23.57
C SER A 196 -0.30 -12.16 -23.85
N ARG A 197 -0.01 -12.55 -25.10
CA ARG A 197 -0.02 -13.94 -25.54
C ARG A 197 1.39 -14.56 -25.49
N CYS A 198 1.46 -15.86 -25.78
CA CYS A 198 2.72 -16.56 -25.98
C CYS A 198 3.55 -15.84 -27.05
N PRO A 199 4.79 -15.42 -26.75
CA PRO A 199 5.62 -14.67 -27.71
C PRO A 199 6.05 -15.52 -28.93
N TYR A 200 6.07 -16.82 -28.78
CA TYR A 200 6.41 -17.75 -29.85
C TYR A 200 5.23 -17.94 -30.80
N CYS A 201 4.01 -18.21 -30.29
CA CYS A 201 2.81 -18.34 -31.11
C CYS A 201 2.44 -17.03 -31.82
N SER A 202 2.72 -15.89 -31.19
CA SER A 202 2.48 -14.58 -31.81
C SER A 202 3.57 -14.12 -32.77
N GLY A 203 4.65 -14.90 -32.94
CA GLY A 203 5.80 -14.55 -33.78
C GLY A 203 6.65 -13.39 -33.26
N TYR A 204 6.38 -12.90 -32.07
CA TYR A 204 7.13 -11.79 -31.46
C TYR A 204 8.55 -12.18 -31.07
N THR A 205 8.75 -13.43 -30.66
CA THR A 205 10.06 -13.98 -30.31
C THR A 205 10.32 -15.19 -31.21
N LEU A 206 11.46 -15.19 -31.90
CA LEU A 206 11.91 -16.29 -32.69
C LEU A 206 12.29 -17.48 -31.79
N LEU A 207 11.81 -18.66 -32.15
CA LEU A 207 12.23 -19.93 -31.56
C LEU A 207 12.58 -20.88 -32.71
N LYS A 208 13.88 -21.16 -32.87
CA LYS A 208 14.41 -22.05 -33.91
C LYS A 208 13.79 -23.45 -33.78
N GLY A 209 13.37 -24.01 -34.90
CA GLY A 209 12.66 -25.29 -34.96
C GLY A 209 11.18 -25.20 -34.57
N PHE A 210 10.62 -23.99 -34.43
CA PHE A 210 9.20 -23.81 -34.10
C PHE A 210 8.52 -22.77 -35.01
N ASN A 211 8.96 -21.50 -34.97
CA ASN A 211 8.34 -20.41 -35.71
C ASN A 211 9.32 -19.66 -36.65
N ASP A 212 10.46 -20.26 -36.88
CA ASP A 212 11.40 -19.78 -37.88
C ASP A 212 10.93 -20.10 -39.31
N LEU A 213 11.50 -19.39 -40.29
CA LEU A 213 11.12 -19.53 -41.69
C LEU A 213 11.42 -20.93 -42.22
N ALA A 214 12.57 -21.53 -41.87
CA ALA A 214 12.95 -22.85 -42.30
C ALA A 214 11.95 -23.93 -41.87
N THR A 215 11.39 -23.77 -40.67
CA THR A 215 10.40 -24.69 -40.07
C THR A 215 8.99 -24.45 -40.61
N THR A 216 8.56 -23.17 -40.69
CA THR A 216 7.17 -22.82 -41.02
C THR A 216 6.89 -22.74 -42.51
N HIS A 217 7.92 -22.41 -43.32
CA HIS A 217 7.83 -22.22 -44.76
C HIS A 217 9.08 -22.81 -45.47
N PRO A 218 9.23 -24.14 -45.44
CA PRO A 218 10.42 -24.80 -46.00
C PRO A 218 10.64 -24.51 -47.48
N ASP A 219 9.56 -24.35 -48.24
CA ASP A 219 9.64 -24.04 -49.68
C ASP A 219 10.27 -22.66 -49.90
N LEU A 220 9.86 -21.64 -49.11
CA LEU A 220 10.48 -20.30 -49.18
C LEU A 220 11.92 -20.31 -48.65
N ALA A 221 12.20 -21.15 -47.69
CA ALA A 221 13.55 -21.30 -47.17
C ALA A 221 14.51 -21.93 -48.21
N ALA A 222 14.01 -22.78 -49.10
CA ALA A 222 14.78 -23.35 -50.19
C ALA A 222 15.18 -22.31 -51.26
N GLU A 223 14.42 -21.22 -51.40
CA GLU A 223 14.75 -20.10 -52.28
C GLU A 223 15.70 -19.08 -51.64
N TRP A 224 16.16 -19.34 -50.41
CA TRP A 224 17.01 -18.40 -49.65
C TRP A 224 18.38 -18.23 -50.30
N SER A 225 18.70 -17.01 -50.71
CA SER A 225 19.96 -16.71 -51.37
C SER A 225 21.15 -16.70 -50.40
N GLU A 226 22.29 -17.27 -50.86
CA GLU A 226 23.56 -17.20 -50.10
C GLU A 226 24.04 -15.76 -49.86
N ARG A 227 23.53 -14.78 -50.64
CA ARG A 227 23.83 -13.36 -50.46
C ARG A 227 23.32 -12.81 -49.11
N ASN A 228 22.42 -13.52 -48.46
CA ASN A 228 21.88 -13.14 -47.14
C ASN A 228 22.80 -13.54 -45.98
N TYR A 229 23.87 -14.30 -46.26
CA TYR A 229 24.82 -14.69 -45.20
C TYR A 229 25.36 -13.45 -44.45
N PRO A 230 25.47 -13.47 -43.12
CA PRO A 230 25.33 -14.65 -42.22
C PRO A 230 23.88 -14.93 -41.73
N LEU A 231 22.87 -14.22 -42.25
CA LEU A 231 21.48 -14.45 -41.88
C LEU A 231 20.94 -15.70 -42.55
N MET A 232 20.50 -16.68 -41.76
CA MET A 232 19.97 -17.95 -42.22
C MET A 232 18.45 -18.03 -42.04
N PRO A 233 17.73 -18.87 -42.82
CA PRO A 233 16.27 -18.99 -42.71
C PRO A 233 15.75 -19.42 -41.35
N ASP A 234 16.56 -20.12 -40.55
CA ASP A 234 16.23 -20.51 -39.17
C ASP A 234 16.48 -19.39 -38.12
N ALA A 235 17.04 -18.27 -38.56
CA ALA A 235 17.28 -17.08 -37.75
C ALA A 235 16.25 -15.96 -38.01
N VAL A 236 15.23 -16.19 -38.83
CA VAL A 236 14.16 -15.22 -39.13
C VAL A 236 12.79 -15.88 -39.04
N SER A 237 11.76 -15.10 -38.66
CA SER A 237 10.36 -15.52 -38.72
C SER A 237 9.67 -14.90 -39.95
N TYR A 238 8.67 -15.59 -40.49
CA TYR A 238 7.87 -15.10 -41.62
C TYR A 238 7.18 -13.74 -41.31
N THR A 239 6.76 -13.54 -40.08
CA THR A 239 6.14 -12.28 -39.65
C THR A 239 7.10 -11.09 -39.69
N HIS A 240 8.39 -11.31 -39.39
CA HIS A 240 9.41 -10.26 -39.49
C HIS A 240 9.72 -9.89 -40.96
N LEU A 241 9.68 -10.84 -41.88
CA LEU A 241 9.90 -10.59 -43.32
C LEU A 241 8.78 -9.72 -43.92
N ARG A 242 7.51 -10.00 -43.58
CA ARG A 242 6.38 -9.17 -44.02
C ARG A 242 6.43 -7.72 -43.53
N ALA A 243 6.94 -7.47 -42.34
CA ALA A 243 7.09 -6.12 -41.82
C ALA A 243 8.11 -5.30 -42.62
N HIS A 244 9.13 -5.92 -43.20
CA HIS A 244 10.11 -5.26 -44.06
C HIS A 244 9.59 -4.99 -45.49
N GLU A 245 8.67 -5.81 -46.00
CA GLU A 245 8.05 -5.59 -47.32
C GLU A 245 7.03 -4.44 -47.28
N THR A 246 6.22 -4.33 -46.22
CA THR A 246 5.23 -3.26 -46.07
C THR A 246 5.85 -1.90 -45.74
N GLY A 247 7.07 -1.87 -45.16
CA GLY A 247 7.79 -0.64 -44.85
C GLY A 247 8.55 0.01 -46.01
N ARG A 248 8.60 -0.65 -47.19
CA ARG A 248 9.29 -0.10 -48.39
C ARG A 248 8.35 0.54 -49.42
N ASN A 249 7.04 0.57 -49.15
CA ASN A 249 6.03 1.14 -50.05
C ASN A 249 5.37 2.41 -49.51
N LEU A 250 6.12 3.25 -48.75
CA LEU A 250 5.74 4.62 -48.38
C LEU A 250 6.85 5.58 -48.78
#